data_55fbdcaca3eb5929c8863a2d17fec9b3
#
_entry.id   55fbdcaca3eb5929c8863a2d17fec9b3
#
_cell.length_a   1.000
_cell.length_b   1.000
_cell.length_c   1.000
_cell.angle_alpha   90.00
_cell.angle_beta   90.00
_cell.angle_gamma   90.00
#
_symmetry.space_group_name_H-M   'P 1'
#
loop_
_entity.id
_entity.type
_entity.pdbx_description
1 polymer ?
#
loop_
_entity_poly.entity_id
_entity_poly.type
_entity_poly.pdbx_seq_one_letter_code
_entity_poly.pdbx_strand_id
1 'polypeptide(L)'
;MQTVRQLLGTKQVEVFAVAADAAVIEAIRLMAEKGIGAVLVMDGPRLVGIVSERDYARKVVLRDRASSTTSVAEIMSAQVVTVSPSDTLERCMQLMTDGRFRHLPVVDSGRVQGVVSIGDLVKAVIENQQRDIDQLQRYIAS
;
A
#
# COMPACT_ATOMS: atom_id res chain seq x y z
N MET A 1 3.32 -13.04 -16.95
CA MET A 1 3.19 -12.65 -15.55
C MET A 1 2.87 -11.17 -15.44
N GLN A 2 1.86 -10.82 -14.66
CA GLN A 2 1.51 -9.42 -14.49
C GLN A 2 2.51 -8.72 -13.56
N THR A 3 2.90 -7.50 -13.93
CA THR A 3 3.83 -6.68 -13.17
C THR A 3 3.12 -5.55 -12.43
N VAL A 4 3.82 -4.97 -11.46
CA VAL A 4 3.35 -3.79 -10.74
C VAL A 4 3.08 -2.62 -11.71
N ARG A 5 3.93 -2.45 -12.73
CA ARG A 5 3.72 -1.40 -13.76
C ARG A 5 2.37 -1.55 -14.45
N GLN A 6 2.02 -2.77 -14.83
CA GLN A 6 0.74 -3.05 -15.47
C GLN A 6 -0.44 -2.79 -14.51
N LEU A 7 -0.29 -3.19 -13.26
CA LEU A 7 -1.31 -2.93 -12.23
C LEU A 7 -1.54 -1.43 -12.03
N LEU A 8 -0.48 -0.64 -11.89
CA LEU A 8 -0.58 0.81 -11.71
C LEU A 8 -1.20 1.49 -12.93
N GLY A 9 -1.00 0.94 -14.12
CA GLY A 9 -1.60 1.46 -15.35
C GLY A 9 -3.12 1.28 -15.43
N THR A 10 -3.70 0.39 -14.63
CA THR A 10 -5.14 0.12 -14.61
C THR A 10 -5.88 0.81 -13.48
N LYS A 11 -5.17 1.50 -12.57
CA LYS A 11 -5.78 2.20 -11.45
C LYS A 11 -5.42 3.67 -11.49
N GLN A 12 -6.27 4.50 -10.90
CA GLN A 12 -5.96 5.90 -10.70
C GLN A 12 -4.90 5.98 -9.60
N VAL A 13 -3.71 6.45 -9.96
CA VAL A 13 -2.58 6.50 -9.03
C VAL A 13 -2.58 7.85 -8.34
N GLU A 14 -2.83 7.83 -7.03
CA GLU A 14 -2.65 8.98 -6.15
C GLU A 14 -1.81 8.55 -4.97
N VAL A 15 -0.85 9.39 -4.59
CA VAL A 15 0.03 9.13 -3.45
C VAL A 15 -0.38 10.06 -2.33
N PHE A 16 -0.86 9.48 -1.24
CA PHE A 16 -1.26 10.24 -0.06
C PHE A 16 -0.18 10.09 1.03
N ALA A 17 0.27 11.21 1.54
CA ALA A 17 1.38 11.25 2.47
C ALA A 17 1.20 12.33 3.54
N VAL A 18 1.87 12.13 4.67
CA VAL A 18 1.97 13.09 5.76
C VAL A 18 3.44 13.27 6.12
N ALA A 19 3.77 14.35 6.81
CA ALA A 19 5.11 14.57 7.34
C ALA A 19 5.31 13.79 8.65
N ALA A 20 6.56 13.45 8.96
CA ALA A 20 6.88 12.68 10.17
C ALA A 20 6.54 13.44 11.46
N ASP A 21 6.61 14.76 11.45
CA ASP A 21 6.28 15.61 12.59
C ASP A 21 4.80 15.96 12.69
N ALA A 22 3.98 15.54 11.73
CA ALA A 22 2.53 15.72 11.80
C ALA A 22 1.95 14.91 12.97
N ALA A 23 0.83 15.40 13.52
CA ALA A 23 0.10 14.63 14.54
C ALA A 23 -0.56 13.41 13.89
N VAL A 24 -0.63 12.31 14.63
CA VAL A 24 -1.25 11.06 14.14
C VAL A 24 -2.68 11.29 13.65
N ILE A 25 -3.43 12.19 14.30
CA ILE A 25 -4.80 12.50 13.89
C ILE A 25 -4.88 12.96 12.43
N GLU A 26 -3.86 13.64 11.93
CA GLU A 26 -3.83 14.09 10.53
C GLU A 26 -3.76 12.89 9.58
N ALA A 27 -2.95 11.90 9.91
CA ALA A 27 -2.87 10.66 9.13
C ALA A 27 -4.19 9.91 9.13
N ILE A 28 -4.85 9.81 10.29
CA ILE A 28 -6.14 9.13 10.44
C ILE A 28 -7.24 9.84 9.65
N ARG A 29 -7.26 11.17 9.69
CA ARG A 29 -8.22 11.96 8.90
C ARG A 29 -8.03 11.72 7.40
N LEU A 30 -6.79 11.71 6.95
CA LEU A 30 -6.46 11.46 5.54
C LEU A 30 -6.92 10.07 5.11
N MET A 31 -6.64 9.04 5.93
CA MET A 31 -7.09 7.68 5.65
C MET A 31 -8.62 7.59 5.56
N ALA A 32 -9.33 8.21 6.50
CA ALA A 32 -10.79 8.23 6.52
C ALA A 32 -11.37 8.98 5.31
N GLU A 33 -10.81 10.14 4.99
CA GLU A 33 -11.26 10.97 3.88
C GLU A 33 -11.08 10.28 2.52
N LYS A 34 -9.96 9.57 2.34
CA LYS A 34 -9.63 8.90 1.09
C LYS A 34 -10.07 7.44 1.02
N GLY A 35 -10.58 6.89 2.12
CA GLY A 35 -11.01 5.49 2.17
C GLY A 35 -9.85 4.51 2.01
N ILE A 36 -8.70 4.81 2.59
CA ILE A 36 -7.48 3.99 2.49
C ILE A 36 -7.01 3.58 3.88
N GLY A 37 -6.28 2.47 3.94
CA GLY A 37 -5.82 1.87 5.21
C GLY A 37 -4.39 2.21 5.61
N ALA A 38 -3.66 2.97 4.78
CA ALA A 38 -2.30 3.40 5.07
C ALA A 38 -1.96 4.68 4.32
N VAL A 39 -1.06 5.47 4.89
CA VAL A 39 -0.51 6.65 4.22
C VAL A 39 1.01 6.61 4.32
N LEU A 40 1.69 7.18 3.35
CA LEU A 40 3.13 7.29 3.35
C LEU A 40 3.57 8.44 4.26
N VAL A 41 4.78 8.32 4.78
CA VAL A 41 5.42 9.40 5.52
C VAL A 41 6.59 9.88 4.68
N MET A 42 6.54 11.14 4.27
CA MET A 42 7.50 11.70 3.35
C MET A 42 8.24 12.87 4.00
N ASP A 43 9.52 12.99 3.66
CA ASP A 43 10.34 14.17 3.95
C ASP A 43 10.74 14.74 2.59
N GLY A 44 9.98 15.74 2.11
CA GLY A 44 10.08 16.20 0.74
C GLY A 44 9.83 15.06 -0.23
N PRO A 45 10.74 14.78 -1.17
CA PRO A 45 10.59 13.66 -2.12
C PRO A 45 11.00 12.31 -1.54
N ARG A 46 11.52 12.27 -0.31
CA ARG A 46 12.07 11.06 0.29
C ARG A 46 11.01 10.33 1.13
N LEU A 47 10.86 9.04 0.86
CA LEU A 47 10.01 8.16 1.66
C LEU A 47 10.76 7.78 2.94
N VAL A 48 10.20 8.14 4.11
CA VAL A 48 10.82 7.88 5.41
C VAL A 48 10.04 6.90 6.27
N GLY A 49 8.79 6.60 5.91
CA GLY A 49 7.99 5.67 6.69
C GLY A 49 6.64 5.38 6.06
N ILE A 50 5.87 4.53 6.73
CA ILE A 50 4.48 4.23 6.39
C ILE A 50 3.70 4.06 7.69
N VAL A 51 2.46 4.55 7.70
CA VAL A 51 1.54 4.44 8.84
C VAL A 51 0.26 3.78 8.36
N SER A 52 -0.18 2.77 9.08
CA SER A 52 -1.43 2.06 8.80
C SER A 52 -2.43 2.23 9.94
N GLU A 53 -3.71 1.89 9.66
CA GLU A 53 -4.75 1.82 10.70
C GLU A 53 -4.36 0.85 11.81
N ARG A 54 -3.63 -0.21 11.48
CA ARG A 54 -3.13 -1.17 12.44
C ARG A 54 -2.11 -0.54 13.40
N ASP A 55 -1.21 0.30 12.88
CA ASP A 55 -0.27 1.06 13.71
C ASP A 55 -1.01 1.96 14.69
N TYR A 56 -2.06 2.63 14.22
CA TYR A 56 -2.89 3.48 15.06
C TYR A 56 -3.54 2.68 16.20
N ALA A 57 -4.16 1.55 15.87
CA ALA A 57 -4.82 0.71 16.88
C ALA A 57 -3.82 0.18 17.91
N ARG A 58 -2.68 -0.31 17.48
CA ARG A 58 -1.69 -0.98 18.35
C ARG A 58 -0.81 -0.03 19.13
N LYS A 59 -0.46 1.11 18.53
CA LYS A 59 0.56 2.01 19.09
C LYS A 59 -0.01 3.30 19.68
N VAL A 60 -1.26 3.61 19.42
CA VAL A 60 -1.94 4.80 19.96
C VAL A 60 -3.08 4.37 20.88
N VAL A 61 -4.11 3.73 20.33
CA VAL A 61 -5.32 3.37 21.10
C VAL A 61 -4.99 2.41 22.25
N LEU A 62 -4.29 1.32 21.96
CA LEU A 62 -3.97 0.31 22.98
C LEU A 62 -2.90 0.76 23.98
N ARG A 63 -2.22 1.87 23.74
CA ARG A 63 -1.22 2.45 24.64
C ARG A 63 -1.68 3.73 25.30
N ASP A 64 -2.97 4.01 25.26
CA ASP A 64 -3.59 5.19 25.87
C ASP A 64 -2.94 6.51 25.46
N ARG A 65 -2.46 6.60 24.22
CA ARG A 65 -1.90 7.82 23.66
C ARG A 65 -3.00 8.65 23.01
N ALA A 66 -2.82 9.96 23.01
CA ALA A 66 -3.74 10.86 22.32
C ALA A 66 -3.27 11.08 20.88
N SER A 67 -4.15 10.90 19.90
CA SER A 67 -3.83 11.08 18.49
C SER A 67 -3.50 12.53 18.12
N SER A 68 -3.96 13.50 18.91
CA SER A 68 -3.67 14.92 18.70
C SER A 68 -2.28 15.33 19.18
N THR A 69 -1.66 14.57 20.09
CA THR A 69 -0.37 14.90 20.69
C THR A 69 0.74 13.87 20.41
N THR A 70 0.42 12.81 19.68
CA THR A 70 1.39 11.81 19.24
C THR A 70 1.80 12.13 17.81
N SER A 71 3.11 12.19 17.54
CA SER A 71 3.59 12.43 16.18
C SER A 71 3.57 11.14 15.35
N VAL A 72 3.44 11.30 14.03
CA VAL A 72 3.50 10.19 13.07
C VAL A 72 4.81 9.42 13.22
N ALA A 73 5.93 10.13 13.43
CA ALA A 73 7.25 9.51 13.61
C ALA A 73 7.29 8.48 14.74
N GLU A 74 6.47 8.67 15.79
CA GLU A 74 6.45 7.77 16.95
C GLU A 74 5.80 6.42 16.66
N ILE A 75 4.96 6.34 15.63
CA ILE A 75 4.21 5.11 15.34
C ILE A 75 4.49 4.53 13.96
N MET A 76 5.10 5.28 13.05
CA MET A 76 5.38 4.81 11.69
C MET A 76 6.34 3.63 11.68
N SER A 77 6.24 2.80 10.66
CA SER A 77 7.28 1.84 10.32
C SER A 77 8.32 2.58 9.48
N ALA A 78 9.55 2.69 9.98
CA ALA A 78 10.63 3.41 9.30
C ALA A 78 11.39 2.53 8.29
N GLN A 79 11.38 1.21 8.49
CA GLN A 79 11.96 0.27 7.55
C GLN A 79 10.87 -0.17 6.56
N VAL A 80 10.67 0.63 5.53
CA VAL A 80 9.59 0.41 4.56
C VAL A 80 10.06 -0.59 3.51
N VAL A 81 9.30 -1.67 3.35
CA VAL A 81 9.50 -2.61 2.24
C VAL A 81 8.86 -2.01 1.00
N THR A 82 9.61 -1.87 -0.06
CA THR A 82 9.15 -1.28 -1.31
C THR A 82 9.31 -2.28 -2.46
N VAL A 83 8.59 -2.02 -3.54
CA VAL A 83 8.73 -2.79 -4.79
C VAL A 83 9.01 -1.82 -5.93
N SER A 84 9.53 -2.35 -7.04
CA SER A 84 9.72 -1.59 -8.26
C SER A 84 8.60 -1.88 -9.27
N PRO A 85 8.42 -1.03 -10.29
CA PRO A 85 7.42 -1.31 -11.33
C PRO A 85 7.64 -2.63 -12.08
N SER A 86 8.86 -3.14 -12.10
CA SER A 86 9.19 -4.41 -12.77
C SER A 86 8.93 -5.65 -11.91
N ASP A 87 8.64 -5.47 -10.62
CA ASP A 87 8.29 -6.61 -9.76
C ASP A 87 6.96 -7.22 -10.17
N THR A 88 6.81 -8.53 -9.94
CA THR A 88 5.59 -9.26 -10.26
C THR A 88 4.57 -9.15 -9.12
N LEU A 89 3.30 -9.41 -9.43
CA LEU A 89 2.25 -9.47 -8.40
C LEU A 89 2.50 -10.61 -7.41
N GLU A 90 3.05 -11.72 -7.87
CA GLU A 90 3.43 -12.85 -7.03
C GLU A 90 4.48 -12.44 -6.00
N ARG A 91 5.46 -11.63 -6.43
CA ARG A 91 6.48 -11.09 -5.51
C ARG A 91 5.86 -10.19 -4.45
N CYS A 92 4.91 -9.34 -4.84
CA CYS A 92 4.20 -8.47 -3.91
C CYS A 92 3.41 -9.28 -2.87
N MET A 93 2.71 -10.31 -3.30
CA MET A 93 1.96 -11.19 -2.40
C MET A 93 2.88 -11.92 -1.43
N GLN A 94 4.03 -12.37 -1.90
CA GLN A 94 5.03 -13.02 -1.05
C GLN A 94 5.55 -12.08 0.02
N LEU A 95 5.88 -10.84 -0.34
CA LEU A 95 6.35 -9.82 0.58
C LEU A 95 5.30 -9.46 1.64
N MET A 96 4.05 -9.32 1.23
CA MET A 96 2.95 -9.02 2.15
C MET A 96 2.68 -10.17 3.11
N THR A 97 2.73 -11.40 2.62
CA THR A 97 2.54 -12.61 3.44
C THR A 97 3.64 -12.76 4.46
N ASP A 98 4.89 -12.65 4.04
CA ASP A 98 6.04 -12.83 4.91
C ASP A 98 6.16 -11.71 5.94
N GLY A 99 5.89 -10.46 5.53
CA GLY A 99 6.01 -9.29 6.39
C GLY A 99 4.74 -8.97 7.18
N ARG A 100 3.62 -9.61 6.88
CA ARG A 100 2.32 -9.37 7.51
C ARG A 100 1.86 -7.92 7.40
N PHE A 101 2.07 -7.31 6.25
CA PHE A 101 1.54 -5.98 5.94
C PHE A 101 0.73 -6.04 4.65
N ARG A 102 -0.06 -5.00 4.41
CA ARG A 102 -1.07 -4.99 3.33
C ARG A 102 -0.85 -3.89 2.30
N HIS A 103 0.25 -3.17 2.40
CA HIS A 103 0.54 -2.04 1.52
C HIS A 103 2.02 -2.04 1.18
N LEU A 104 2.33 -1.82 -0.11
CA LEU A 104 3.70 -1.75 -0.62
C LEU A 104 3.84 -0.47 -1.44
N PRO A 105 4.68 0.47 -1.00
CA PRO A 105 5.03 1.59 -1.88
C PRO A 105 5.82 1.09 -3.09
N VAL A 106 5.52 1.69 -4.23
CA VAL A 106 6.22 1.42 -5.49
C VAL A 106 7.22 2.55 -5.71
N VAL A 107 8.49 2.21 -5.82
CA VAL A 107 9.57 3.17 -5.97
C VAL A 107 10.35 2.85 -7.25
N ASP A 108 10.61 3.87 -8.04
CA ASP A 108 11.42 3.79 -9.26
C ASP A 108 12.40 4.96 -9.29
N SER A 109 13.70 4.66 -9.38
CA SER A 109 14.75 5.66 -9.40
C SER A 109 14.69 6.63 -8.21
N GLY A 110 14.40 6.09 -7.03
CA GLY A 110 14.31 6.84 -5.79
C GLY A 110 13.02 7.64 -5.61
N ARG A 111 12.07 7.54 -6.54
CA ARG A 111 10.80 8.28 -6.47
C ARG A 111 9.62 7.34 -6.29
N VAL A 112 8.70 7.74 -5.43
CA VAL A 112 7.46 7.02 -5.20
C VAL A 112 6.55 7.16 -6.41
N GLN A 113 6.11 6.02 -6.97
CA GLN A 113 5.22 5.97 -8.12
C GLN A 113 3.78 5.69 -7.73
N GLY A 114 3.56 5.08 -6.59
CA GLY A 114 2.23 4.70 -6.12
C GLY A 114 2.32 3.75 -4.94
N VAL A 115 1.17 3.20 -4.56
CA VAL A 115 1.08 2.20 -3.48
C VAL A 115 0.21 1.05 -3.98
N VAL A 116 0.67 -0.18 -3.75
CA VAL A 116 -0.08 -1.40 -4.04
C VAL A 116 -0.64 -1.93 -2.73
N SER A 117 -1.96 -2.11 -2.66
CA SER A 117 -2.63 -2.71 -1.51
C SER A 117 -2.93 -4.19 -1.76
N ILE A 118 -3.20 -4.93 -0.67
CA ILE A 118 -3.65 -6.32 -0.79
C ILE A 118 -4.93 -6.41 -1.62
N GLY A 119 -5.83 -5.43 -1.48
CA GLY A 119 -7.06 -5.37 -2.28
C GLY A 119 -6.79 -5.25 -3.77
N ASP A 120 -5.80 -4.44 -4.17
CA ASP A 120 -5.38 -4.32 -5.57
C ASP A 120 -4.89 -5.65 -6.13
N LEU A 121 -4.10 -6.39 -5.34
CA LEU A 121 -3.57 -7.69 -5.74
C LEU A 121 -4.65 -8.75 -5.88
N VAL A 122 -5.57 -8.81 -4.91
CA VAL A 122 -6.68 -9.77 -4.92
C VAL A 122 -7.56 -9.53 -6.15
N LYS A 123 -7.89 -8.27 -6.42
CA LYS A 123 -8.68 -7.90 -7.59
C LYS A 123 -8.00 -8.34 -8.89
N ALA A 124 -6.70 -8.08 -9.01
CA ALA A 124 -5.93 -8.43 -10.20
C ALA A 124 -5.87 -9.95 -10.39
N VAL A 125 -5.69 -10.72 -9.33
CA VAL A 125 -5.66 -12.19 -9.37
C VAL A 125 -7.02 -12.73 -9.83
N ILE A 126 -8.10 -12.22 -9.29
CA ILE A 126 -9.46 -12.64 -9.69
C ILE A 126 -9.71 -12.34 -11.16
N GLU A 127 -9.36 -11.15 -11.65
CA GLU A 127 -9.52 -10.77 -13.05
C GLU A 127 -8.69 -11.66 -13.97
N ASN A 128 -7.46 -11.99 -13.59
CA ASN A 128 -6.60 -12.87 -14.38
C ASN A 128 -7.17 -14.29 -14.46
N GLN A 129 -7.66 -14.83 -13.34
CA GLN A 129 -8.29 -16.14 -13.31
C GLN A 129 -9.55 -16.17 -14.16
N GLN A 130 -10.35 -15.13 -14.17
CA GLN A 130 -11.55 -15.04 -15.00
C GLN A 130 -11.20 -15.03 -16.49
N ARG A 131 -10.16 -14.32 -16.89
CA ARG A 131 -9.68 -14.35 -18.29
C ARG A 131 -9.23 -15.75 -18.70
N ASP A 132 -8.50 -16.45 -17.82
CA ASP A 132 -8.03 -17.80 -18.10
C ASP A 132 -9.21 -18.77 -18.25
N ILE A 133 -10.23 -18.67 -17.40
CA ILE A 133 -11.44 -19.45 -17.49
C ILE A 133 -12.18 -19.19 -18.80
N ASP A 134 -12.37 -17.93 -19.16
CA ASP A 134 -13.06 -17.53 -20.38
C ASP A 134 -12.32 -18.05 -21.60
N GLN A 135 -10.98 -17.98 -21.62
CA GLN A 135 -10.16 -18.47 -22.71
C GLN A 135 -10.29 -19.99 -22.86
N LEU A 136 -10.26 -20.73 -21.76
CA LEU A 136 -10.47 -22.17 -21.76
C LEU A 136 -11.85 -22.55 -22.26
N GLN A 137 -12.89 -21.82 -21.85
CA GLN A 137 -14.26 -22.05 -22.31
C GLN A 137 -14.40 -21.84 -23.82
N ARG A 138 -13.77 -20.82 -24.36
CA ARG A 138 -13.74 -20.58 -25.82
C ARG A 138 -13.04 -21.71 -26.55
N TYR A 139 -11.94 -22.19 -26.02
CA TYR A 139 -11.21 -23.30 -26.60
C TYR A 139 -12.05 -24.58 -26.61
N ILE A 140 -12.76 -24.88 -25.54
CA ILE A 140 -13.64 -26.05 -25.43
C ILE A 140 -14.84 -25.91 -26.37
N ALA A 141 -15.37 -24.69 -26.54
CA ALA A 141 -16.54 -24.43 -27.36
C ALA A 141 -16.22 -24.45 -28.88
N SER A 142 -14.97 -24.31 -29.26
CA SER A 142 -14.55 -24.38 -30.65
C SER A 142 -14.22 -25.82 -31.05
#